data_788aac1997c73308f7e190875ce35cd9
#
_entry.id   788aac1997c73308f7e190875ce35cd9
#
_cell.length_a   1.000
_cell.length_b   1.000
_cell.length_c   1.000
_cell.angle_alpha   90.00
_cell.angle_beta   90.00
_cell.angle_gamma   90.00
#
_symmetry.space_group_name_H-M   'P 1'
#
loop_
_entity.id
_entity.type
_entity.pdbx_description
1 polymer ?
#
loop_
_entity_poly.entity_id
_entity_poly.type
_entity_poly.pdbx_seq_one_letter_code
_entity_poly.pdbx_strand_id
1 'polypeptide(L)'
;MELTHDFVVPAPIDQVWETFMDLERVGGCFPGATVTEATGESFAGTVKVKLGPIALQYAGTGAFVERDDAAHRAVIEAKGKDKRGNGTAGATVTMQLAPAEGGAHTRVDVATELAI
;
A
#
# COMPACT_ATOMS: atom_id res chain seq x y z
N MET A 1 10.10 11.81 3.27
CA MET A 1 8.79 12.48 3.39
C MET A 1 7.79 11.50 3.99
N GLU A 2 7.09 11.93 5.00
CA GLU A 2 6.09 11.09 5.66
C GLU A 2 4.69 11.58 5.33
N LEU A 3 3.82 10.63 4.99
CA LEU A 3 2.42 10.89 4.68
C LEU A 3 1.56 10.03 5.60
N THR A 4 0.54 10.61 6.18
CA THR A 4 -0.40 9.87 7.02
C THR A 4 -1.82 10.04 6.52
N HIS A 5 -2.59 8.97 6.57
CA HIS A 5 -3.99 8.95 6.19
C HIS A 5 -4.78 8.14 7.21
N ASP A 6 -6.00 8.55 7.47
CA ASP A 6 -6.93 7.74 8.22
C ASP A 6 -8.32 7.82 7.62
N PHE A 7 -9.06 6.74 7.73
CA PHE A 7 -10.42 6.67 7.22
C PHE A 7 -11.16 5.52 7.88
N VAL A 8 -12.48 5.49 7.70
CA VAL A 8 -13.34 4.45 8.24
C VAL A 8 -14.01 3.72 7.08
N VAL A 9 -13.97 2.39 7.14
CA VAL A 9 -14.58 1.52 6.15
C VAL A 9 -15.85 0.90 6.77
N PRO A 10 -17.00 0.92 6.07
CA PRO A 10 -18.24 0.36 6.61
C PRO A 10 -18.30 -1.17 6.49
N ALA A 11 -17.35 -1.85 7.12
CA ALA A 11 -17.27 -3.30 7.14
C ALA A 11 -16.52 -3.76 8.40
N PRO A 12 -16.78 -4.99 8.88
CA PRO A 12 -16.07 -5.53 10.05
C PRO A 12 -14.58 -5.73 9.81
N ILE A 13 -13.79 -5.66 10.88
CA ILE A 13 -12.33 -5.64 10.81
C ILE A 13 -11.72 -6.86 10.10
N ASP A 14 -12.27 -8.05 10.32
CA ASP A 14 -11.71 -9.25 9.68
C ASP A 14 -11.89 -9.23 8.17
N GLN A 15 -13.00 -8.71 7.71
CA GLN A 15 -13.27 -8.56 6.28
C GLN A 15 -12.35 -7.52 5.64
N VAL A 16 -12.15 -6.39 6.31
CA VAL A 16 -11.25 -5.33 5.82
C VAL A 16 -9.81 -5.82 5.82
N TRP A 17 -9.40 -6.51 6.88
CA TRP A 17 -8.06 -7.07 6.99
C TRP A 17 -7.77 -8.06 5.86
N GLU A 18 -8.69 -8.99 5.58
CA GLU A 18 -8.55 -9.95 4.50
C GLU A 18 -8.37 -9.27 3.15
N THR A 19 -9.13 -8.21 2.90
CA THR A 19 -9.02 -7.44 1.66
C THR A 19 -7.67 -6.75 1.54
N PHE A 20 -7.18 -6.15 2.62
CA PHE A 20 -5.88 -5.44 2.60
C PHE A 20 -4.69 -6.39 2.52
N MET A 21 -4.84 -7.63 2.95
CA MET A 21 -3.79 -8.63 2.81
C MET A 21 -3.72 -9.22 1.41
N ASP A 22 -4.70 -8.95 0.57
CA ASP A 22 -4.70 -9.32 -0.84
C ASP A 22 -4.02 -8.21 -1.66
N LEU A 23 -2.73 -8.36 -1.90
CA LEU A 23 -1.92 -7.34 -2.57
C LEU A 23 -2.34 -7.06 -4.00
N GLU A 24 -2.86 -8.06 -4.70
CA GLU A 24 -3.37 -7.86 -6.07
C GLU A 24 -4.58 -6.93 -6.07
N ARG A 25 -5.51 -7.14 -5.16
CA ARG A 25 -6.71 -6.32 -5.03
C ARG A 25 -6.38 -4.90 -4.56
N VAL A 26 -5.55 -4.78 -3.54
CA VAL A 26 -5.14 -3.48 -2.99
C VAL A 26 -4.31 -2.69 -3.98
N GLY A 27 -3.38 -3.34 -4.67
CA GLY A 27 -2.55 -2.69 -5.69
C GLY A 27 -3.38 -2.09 -6.82
N GLY A 28 -4.46 -2.74 -7.21
CA GLY A 28 -5.37 -2.24 -8.23
C GLY A 28 -6.18 -1.02 -7.81
N CYS A 29 -6.20 -0.67 -6.53
CA CYS A 29 -6.90 0.50 -6.01
C CYS A 29 -6.05 1.77 -6.04
N PHE A 30 -4.75 1.67 -6.23
CA PHE A 30 -3.88 2.85 -6.32
C PHE A 30 -3.97 3.50 -7.70
N PRO A 31 -4.25 4.82 -7.78
CA PRO A 31 -4.30 5.51 -9.07
C PRO A 31 -2.96 5.40 -9.82
N GLY A 32 -3.03 4.97 -11.06
CA GLY A 32 -1.84 4.84 -11.90
C GLY A 32 -1.03 3.58 -11.67
N ALA A 33 -1.40 2.73 -10.71
CA ALA A 33 -0.69 1.50 -10.42
C ALA A 33 -1.24 0.32 -11.23
N THR A 34 -0.34 -0.54 -11.70
CA THR A 34 -0.69 -1.79 -12.35
C THR A 34 0.12 -2.91 -11.71
N VAL A 35 -0.54 -3.86 -11.10
CA VAL A 35 0.12 -5.04 -10.54
C VAL A 35 0.27 -6.07 -11.65
N THR A 36 1.51 -6.45 -11.94
CA THR A 36 1.82 -7.43 -12.99
C THR A 36 1.98 -8.83 -12.43
N GLU A 37 2.33 -8.94 -11.15
CA GLU A 37 2.58 -10.21 -10.50
C GLU A 37 2.30 -10.05 -9.00
N ALA A 38 1.60 -11.01 -8.41
CA ALA A 38 1.35 -10.99 -6.98
C ALA A 38 1.37 -12.39 -6.39
N THR A 39 1.99 -12.52 -5.22
CA THR A 39 1.92 -13.72 -4.38
C THR A 39 1.23 -13.32 -3.07
N GLY A 40 1.10 -14.25 -2.13
CA GLY A 40 0.51 -13.90 -0.82
C GLY A 40 1.32 -12.90 -0.01
N GLU A 41 2.61 -12.74 -0.30
CA GLU A 41 3.53 -11.92 0.49
C GLU A 41 4.21 -10.80 -0.28
N SER A 42 4.22 -10.86 -1.62
CA SER A 42 4.94 -9.88 -2.43
C SER A 42 4.20 -9.58 -3.74
N PHE A 43 4.59 -8.49 -4.35
CA PHE A 43 4.05 -8.09 -5.64
C PHE A 43 5.09 -7.37 -6.49
N ALA A 44 4.87 -7.39 -7.79
CA ALA A 44 5.63 -6.58 -8.74
C ALA A 44 4.65 -5.78 -9.58
N GLY A 45 5.06 -4.62 -10.02
CA GLY A 45 4.17 -3.77 -10.80
C GLY A 45 4.80 -2.47 -11.25
N THR A 46 3.98 -1.61 -11.81
CA THR A 46 4.36 -0.28 -12.26
C THR A 46 3.41 0.75 -11.67
N VAL A 47 3.91 1.96 -11.49
CA VAL A 47 3.09 3.09 -11.08
C VAL A 47 3.44 4.33 -11.91
N LYS A 48 2.42 5.01 -12.36
CA LYS A 48 2.56 6.30 -13.07
C LYS A 48 2.27 7.43 -12.10
N VAL A 49 3.20 8.37 -12.01
CA VAL A 49 3.08 9.55 -11.14
C VAL A 49 3.22 10.79 -11.99
N LYS A 50 2.28 11.72 -11.84
CA LYS A 50 2.36 13.03 -12.48
C LYS A 50 2.75 14.10 -11.47
N LEU A 51 3.83 14.83 -11.77
CA LEU A 51 4.29 15.95 -10.96
C LEU A 51 4.32 17.19 -11.87
N GLY A 52 3.18 17.89 -11.95
CA GLY A 52 3.04 19.00 -12.88
C GLY A 52 3.18 18.56 -14.34
N PRO A 53 4.08 19.17 -15.14
CA PRO A 53 4.29 18.75 -16.53
C PRO A 53 5.14 17.49 -16.68
N ILE A 54 5.69 16.96 -15.58
CA ILE A 54 6.57 15.79 -15.60
C ILE A 54 5.75 14.54 -15.27
N ALA A 55 5.86 13.54 -16.15
CA ALA A 55 5.27 12.23 -15.92
C ALA A 55 6.38 11.22 -15.66
N LEU A 56 6.32 10.54 -14.50
CA LEU A 56 7.28 9.52 -14.12
C LEU A 56 6.59 8.16 -14.12
N GLN A 57 7.32 7.13 -14.50
CA GLN A 57 6.85 5.76 -14.42
C GLN A 57 7.89 4.91 -13.72
N TYR A 58 7.50 4.36 -12.57
CA TYR A 58 8.35 3.49 -11.78
C TYR A 58 7.93 2.04 -11.99
N ALA A 59 8.92 1.17 -12.09
CA ALA A 59 8.71 -0.26 -12.07
C ALA A 59 9.42 -0.83 -10.85
N GLY A 60 8.76 -1.72 -10.12
CA GLY A 60 9.36 -2.22 -8.90
C GLY A 60 8.62 -3.36 -8.25
N THR A 61 9.00 -3.62 -7.03
CA THR A 61 8.48 -4.71 -6.23
C THR A 61 8.14 -4.22 -4.83
N GLY A 62 7.23 -4.92 -4.18
CA GLY A 62 6.89 -4.68 -2.79
C GLY A 62 6.59 -5.99 -2.08
N ALA A 63 6.74 -6.00 -0.77
CA ALA A 63 6.48 -7.18 0.05
C ALA A 63 6.09 -6.79 1.46
N PHE A 64 5.35 -7.67 2.13
CA PHE A 64 5.13 -7.56 3.56
C PHE A 64 6.44 -7.86 4.28
N VAL A 65 6.90 -6.91 5.11
CA VAL A 65 8.05 -7.13 6.00
C VAL A 65 7.60 -7.40 7.44
N GLU A 66 6.36 -7.07 7.75
CA GLU A 66 5.71 -7.42 9.01
C GLU A 66 4.23 -7.66 8.73
N ARG A 67 3.68 -8.72 9.30
CA ARG A 67 2.26 -9.02 9.23
C ARG A 67 1.82 -9.66 10.53
N ASP A 68 1.01 -8.96 11.29
CA ASP A 68 0.45 -9.44 12.55
C ASP A 68 -1.07 -9.52 12.43
N ASP A 69 -1.57 -10.72 12.14
CA ASP A 69 -2.99 -10.94 11.94
C ASP A 69 -3.81 -10.73 13.22
N ALA A 70 -3.23 -10.99 14.38
CA ALA A 70 -3.91 -10.80 15.66
C ALA A 70 -4.06 -9.31 16.02
N ALA A 71 -3.03 -8.52 15.77
CA ALA A 71 -3.05 -7.08 16.02
C ALA A 71 -3.63 -6.27 14.85
N HIS A 72 -3.89 -6.90 13.71
CA HIS A 72 -4.34 -6.26 12.48
C HIS A 72 -3.38 -5.12 12.07
N ARG A 73 -2.09 -5.44 12.09
CA ARG A 73 -1.01 -4.53 11.73
C ARG A 73 -0.15 -5.15 10.65
N ALA A 74 0.18 -4.37 9.63
CA ALA A 74 1.06 -4.83 8.56
C ALA A 74 1.99 -3.70 8.12
N VAL A 75 3.20 -4.09 7.69
CA VAL A 75 4.18 -3.17 7.12
C VAL A 75 4.58 -3.71 5.76
N ILE A 76 4.47 -2.86 4.75
CA ILE A 76 4.86 -3.17 3.38
C ILE A 76 6.05 -2.30 3.02
N GLU A 77 7.08 -2.92 2.43
CA GLU A 77 8.22 -2.20 1.88
C GLU A 77 8.22 -2.35 0.37
N ALA A 78 8.34 -1.23 -0.34
CA ALA A 78 8.34 -1.22 -1.80
C ALA A 78 9.55 -0.46 -2.31
N LYS A 79 10.10 -0.92 -3.44
CA LYS A 79 11.23 -0.30 -4.12
C LYS A 79 10.97 -0.26 -5.61
N GLY A 80 11.30 0.86 -6.24
CA GLY A 80 11.10 1.02 -7.67
C GLY A 80 12.19 1.83 -8.33
N LYS A 81 12.27 1.69 -9.64
CA LYS A 81 13.17 2.47 -10.49
C LYS A 81 12.35 3.17 -11.55
N ASP A 82 12.67 4.43 -11.81
CA ASP A 82 12.10 5.15 -12.94
C ASP A 82 12.58 4.47 -14.23
N LYS A 83 11.65 4.18 -15.13
CA LYS A 83 11.96 3.52 -16.40
C LYS A 83 12.90 4.34 -17.31
N ARG A 84 12.98 5.64 -17.09
CA ARG A 84 13.86 6.53 -17.86
C ARG A 84 15.22 6.74 -17.20
N GLY A 85 15.49 6.03 -16.08
CA GLY A 85 16.77 6.13 -15.39
C GLY A 85 16.94 7.38 -14.54
N ASN A 86 15.86 8.08 -14.19
CA ASN A 86 15.90 9.31 -13.39
C ASN A 86 16.04 9.06 -11.89
N GLY A 87 16.22 7.83 -11.47
CA GLY A 87 16.45 7.52 -10.07
C GLY A 87 15.63 6.36 -9.55
N THR A 88 15.73 6.16 -8.26
CA THR A 88 15.02 5.11 -7.53
C THR A 88 14.09 5.73 -6.51
N ALA A 89 13.06 4.98 -6.15
CA ALA A 89 12.12 5.35 -5.10
C ALA A 89 11.94 4.19 -4.14
N GLY A 90 11.69 4.50 -2.88
CA GLY A 90 11.36 3.51 -1.87
C GLY A 90 10.21 4.01 -1.00
N ALA A 91 9.42 3.09 -0.49
CA ALA A 91 8.34 3.41 0.42
C ALA A 91 8.20 2.33 1.48
N THR A 92 7.90 2.75 2.70
CA THR A 92 7.51 1.87 3.79
C THR A 92 6.11 2.28 4.22
N VAL A 93 5.16 1.38 4.10
CA VAL A 93 3.76 1.63 4.41
C VAL A 93 3.37 0.81 5.63
N THR A 94 2.97 1.50 6.70
CA THR A 94 2.48 0.85 7.91
C THR A 94 0.97 1.03 7.98
N MET A 95 0.25 -0.08 8.13
CA MET A 95 -1.20 -0.09 8.27
C MET A 95 -1.59 -0.65 9.62
N GLN A 96 -2.51 0.03 10.29
CA GLN A 96 -3.09 -0.43 11.54
C GLN A 96 -4.61 -0.33 11.44
N LEU A 97 -5.29 -1.42 11.68
CA LEU A 97 -6.75 -1.46 11.70
C LEU A 97 -7.26 -1.58 13.13
N ALA A 98 -8.41 -0.96 13.40
CA ALA A 98 -9.09 -1.04 14.68
C ALA A 98 -10.60 -1.08 14.48
N PRO A 99 -11.36 -1.78 15.32
CA PRO A 99 -12.82 -1.75 15.23
C PRO A 99 -13.36 -0.35 15.51
N ALA A 100 -14.42 0.01 14.80
CA ALA A 100 -15.14 1.27 14.99
C ALA A 100 -16.65 1.00 14.97
N GLU A 101 -17.45 1.92 15.50
CA GLU A 101 -18.90 1.84 15.47
C GLU A 101 -19.43 0.50 16.03
N GLY A 102 -18.93 0.07 17.20
CA GLY A 102 -19.36 -1.18 17.81
C GLY A 102 -18.94 -2.45 17.09
N GLY A 103 -17.97 -2.35 16.18
CA GLY A 103 -17.48 -3.47 15.38
C GLY A 103 -18.07 -3.58 13.98
N ALA A 104 -19.07 -2.75 13.66
CA ALA A 104 -19.67 -2.74 12.32
C ALA A 104 -18.79 -2.06 11.27
N HIS A 105 -17.89 -1.19 11.70
CA HIS A 105 -16.96 -0.45 10.87
C HIS A 105 -15.52 -0.69 11.29
N THR A 106 -14.59 -0.32 10.45
CA THR A 106 -13.15 -0.45 10.72
C THR A 106 -12.46 0.89 10.47
N ARG A 107 -11.70 1.34 11.46
CA ARG A 107 -10.79 2.48 11.29
C ARG A 107 -9.48 1.97 10.70
N VAL A 108 -9.00 2.64 9.68
CA VAL A 108 -7.72 2.33 9.03
C VAL A 108 -6.80 3.53 9.20
N ASP A 109 -5.64 3.30 9.78
CA ASP A 109 -4.57 4.29 9.88
C ASP A 109 -3.41 3.84 9.01
N VAL A 110 -2.95 4.71 8.11
CA VAL A 110 -1.86 4.42 7.17
C VAL A 110 -0.78 5.48 7.33
N ALA A 111 0.44 5.04 7.56
CA ALA A 111 1.61 5.90 7.59
C ALA A 111 2.58 5.45 6.50
N THR A 112 2.95 6.36 5.61
CA THR A 112 3.86 6.08 4.52
C THR A 112 5.12 6.91 4.67
N GLU A 113 6.27 6.24 4.70
CA GLU A 113 7.58 6.87 4.64
C GLU A 113 8.07 6.74 3.20
N LEU A 114 8.20 7.87 2.53
CA LEU A 114 8.54 7.91 1.10
C LEU A 114 9.93 8.50 0.90
N ALA A 115 10.79 7.77 0.19
CA ALA A 115 12.13 8.19 -0.19
C ALA A 115 12.23 8.18 -1.73
N ILE A 116 12.52 9.36 -2.26
CA ILE A 116 12.64 9.54 -3.72
C ILE A 116 13.98 10.20 -4.02
#